data_8377b5eb1d8c82f310dc74bdba088544
#
_entry.id   8377b5eb1d8c82f310dc74bdba088544
#
_cell.length_a   1.000
_cell.length_b   1.000
_cell.length_c   1.000
_cell.angle_alpha   90.00
_cell.angle_beta   90.00
_cell.angle_gamma   90.00
#
_symmetry.space_group_name_H-M   'P 1'
#
loop_
_entity.id
_entity.type
_entity.pdbx_description
1 polymer ?
#
loop_
_entity_poly.entity_id
_entity_poly.type
_entity_poly.pdbx_seq_one_letter_code
_entity_poly.pdbx_strand_id
1 'polypeptide(L)'
;LWVNLIMDTFAAGALSSLPADEEVLDKKPRNPNAFIIDRKMLSRIIGVGMVFFVILFGLWQLLWHHDVTPSEGFVSLFSADAMKSAVGQYLDFSKAKPHISAYEMGIFFSFFVFMQFWNLFNAKYFRTGRSLIQDLVDIFRNRQAVAKSYSKGFIAVMLIISIGQIILVNLDGVMFNGAPLTASDWVYIIIATSPIAFVPDIIRTIQNIISRPQRKETSK
;
A
#
# COMPACT_ATOMS: atom_id res chain seq x y z
N LEU A 1 -11.84 -4.98 -12.68
CA LEU A 1 -12.42 -3.65 -12.88
C LEU A 1 -13.33 -3.25 -11.71
N TRP A 2 -14.31 -4.09 -11.33
CA TRP A 2 -15.26 -3.84 -10.23
C TRP A 2 -14.57 -3.56 -8.89
N VAL A 3 -13.60 -4.38 -8.53
CA VAL A 3 -12.89 -4.24 -7.26
C VAL A 3 -12.10 -2.94 -7.20
N ASN A 4 -11.42 -2.56 -8.29
CA ASN A 4 -10.69 -1.29 -8.35
C ASN A 4 -11.65 -0.10 -8.19
N LEU A 5 -12.79 -0.11 -8.88
CA LEU A 5 -13.79 0.95 -8.78
C LEU A 5 -14.34 1.09 -7.35
N ILE A 6 -14.66 -0.03 -6.70
CA ILE A 6 -15.14 -0.05 -5.32
C ILE A 6 -14.04 0.44 -4.37
N MET A 7 -12.80 -0.06 -4.52
CA MET A 7 -11.68 0.36 -3.70
C MET A 7 -11.40 1.86 -3.81
N ASP A 8 -11.36 2.40 -5.02
CA ASP A 8 -11.10 3.82 -5.24
C ASP A 8 -12.21 4.69 -4.64
N THR A 9 -13.46 4.26 -4.77
CA THR A 9 -14.60 4.96 -4.17
C THR A 9 -14.53 4.95 -2.64
N PHE A 10 -14.26 3.79 -2.04
CA PHE A 10 -14.11 3.68 -0.60
C PHE A 10 -12.89 4.43 -0.09
N ALA A 11 -11.75 4.37 -0.80
CA ALA A 11 -10.55 5.12 -0.46
C ALA A 11 -10.78 6.63 -0.50
N ALA A 12 -11.47 7.14 -1.52
CA ALA A 12 -11.84 8.54 -1.60
C ALA A 12 -12.79 8.94 -0.45
N GLY A 13 -13.78 8.10 -0.13
CA GLY A 13 -14.67 8.29 1.02
C GLY A 13 -13.92 8.31 2.35
N ALA A 14 -12.96 7.40 2.52
CA ALA A 14 -12.12 7.35 3.72
C ALA A 14 -11.30 8.64 3.89
N LEU A 15 -10.63 9.07 2.82
CA LEU A 15 -9.81 10.28 2.86
C LEU A 15 -10.65 11.55 3.06
N SER A 16 -11.84 11.63 2.46
CA SER A 16 -12.74 12.78 2.63
C SER A 16 -13.34 12.88 4.03
N SER A 17 -13.39 11.77 4.77
CA SER A 17 -13.90 11.73 6.15
C SER A 17 -12.86 12.12 7.20
N LEU A 18 -11.60 12.33 6.81
CA LEU A 18 -10.54 12.74 7.73
C LEU A 18 -10.79 14.18 8.22
N PRO A 19 -10.46 14.48 9.48
CA PRO A 19 -10.51 15.84 9.98
C PRO A 19 -9.54 16.73 9.19
N ALA A 20 -9.89 17.99 9.03
CA ALA A 20 -9.00 18.97 8.42
C ALA A 20 -7.74 19.15 9.28
N ASP A 21 -6.59 19.24 8.61
CA ASP A 21 -5.32 19.54 9.28
C ASP A 21 -5.32 20.99 9.76
N GLU A 22 -5.00 21.24 11.02
CA GLU A 22 -4.96 22.58 11.62
C GLU A 22 -3.98 23.50 10.85
N GLU A 23 -2.89 22.95 10.31
CA GLU A 23 -1.92 23.69 9.48
C GLU A 23 -2.51 24.23 8.16
N VAL A 24 -3.66 23.73 7.72
CA VAL A 24 -4.30 24.21 6.48
C VAL A 24 -4.79 25.64 6.64
N LEU A 25 -5.22 26.03 7.86
CA LEU A 25 -5.72 27.37 8.16
C LEU A 25 -4.61 28.43 8.11
N ASP A 26 -3.36 28.04 8.35
CA ASP A 26 -2.20 28.93 8.32
C ASP A 26 -1.63 29.12 6.90
N LYS A 27 -2.09 28.31 5.94
CA LYS A 27 -1.62 28.35 4.54
C LYS A 27 -2.46 29.36 3.73
N LYS A 28 -1.79 30.09 2.85
CA LYS A 28 -2.49 30.98 1.92
C LYS A 28 -3.49 30.19 1.07
N PRO A 29 -4.67 30.76 0.76
CA PRO A 29 -5.65 30.15 -0.13
C PRO A 29 -5.03 29.78 -1.46
N ARG A 30 -5.44 28.63 -2.00
CA ARG A 30 -4.98 28.18 -3.31
C ARG A 30 -5.53 29.11 -4.40
N ASN A 31 -4.71 29.40 -5.40
CA ASN A 31 -5.16 30.13 -6.59
C ASN A 31 -6.31 29.35 -7.26
N PRO A 32 -7.51 29.95 -7.43
CA PRO A 32 -8.65 29.29 -8.04
C PRO A 32 -8.42 28.85 -9.50
N ASN A 33 -7.50 29.49 -10.21
CA ASN A 33 -7.12 29.16 -11.58
C ASN A 33 -5.98 28.12 -11.68
N ALA A 34 -5.48 27.62 -10.56
CA ALA A 34 -4.42 26.59 -10.57
C ALA A 34 -5.02 25.20 -10.87
N PHE A 35 -4.31 24.43 -11.71
CA PHE A 35 -4.68 23.03 -11.95
C PHE A 35 -4.77 22.24 -10.65
N ILE A 36 -5.75 21.32 -10.58
CA ILE A 36 -5.96 20.46 -9.42
C ILE A 36 -4.71 19.61 -9.15
N ILE A 37 -4.12 19.06 -10.20
CA ILE A 37 -2.88 18.28 -10.16
C ILE A 37 -1.69 19.21 -10.41
N ASP A 38 -0.93 19.52 -9.38
CA ASP A 38 0.33 20.25 -9.53
C ASP A 38 1.51 19.31 -9.82
N ARG A 39 2.67 19.87 -10.13
CA ARG A 39 3.89 19.11 -10.50
C ARG A 39 4.32 18.16 -9.39
N LYS A 40 4.17 18.53 -8.11
CA LYS A 40 4.54 17.67 -6.96
C LYS A 40 3.59 16.48 -6.85
N MET A 41 2.31 16.72 -7.05
CA MET A 41 1.29 15.66 -7.04
C MET A 41 1.48 14.71 -8.23
N LEU A 42 1.70 15.26 -9.44
CA LEU A 42 1.95 14.46 -10.64
C LEU A 42 3.19 13.58 -10.50
N SER A 43 4.31 14.15 -10.04
CA SER A 43 5.55 13.39 -9.80
C SER A 43 5.34 12.25 -8.83
N ARG A 44 4.53 12.46 -7.78
CA ARG A 44 4.22 11.42 -6.81
C ARG A 44 3.32 10.33 -7.41
N ILE A 45 2.29 10.70 -8.16
CA ILE A 45 1.41 9.73 -8.84
C ILE A 45 2.24 8.84 -9.77
N ILE A 46 3.07 9.43 -10.61
CA ILE A 46 3.94 8.69 -11.54
C ILE A 46 4.94 7.85 -10.76
N GLY A 47 5.61 8.41 -9.74
CA GLY A 47 6.61 7.70 -8.95
C GLY A 47 6.03 6.48 -8.23
N VAL A 48 4.90 6.63 -7.55
CA VAL A 48 4.22 5.51 -6.87
C VAL A 48 3.72 4.49 -7.89
N GLY A 49 3.14 4.94 -9.01
CA GLY A 49 2.68 4.06 -10.08
C GLY A 49 3.82 3.23 -10.67
N MET A 50 4.99 3.82 -10.90
CA MET A 50 6.17 3.10 -11.38
C MET A 50 6.68 2.07 -10.35
N VAL A 51 6.71 2.41 -9.07
CA VAL A 51 7.08 1.47 -8.00
C VAL A 51 6.10 0.29 -7.98
N PHE A 52 4.80 0.56 -8.05
CA PHE A 52 3.78 -0.49 -8.11
C PHE A 52 3.96 -1.38 -9.33
N PHE A 53 4.18 -0.77 -10.50
CA PHE A 53 4.41 -1.52 -11.73
C PHE A 53 5.62 -2.44 -11.61
N VAL A 54 6.75 -1.95 -11.12
CA VAL A 54 7.98 -2.75 -10.98
C VAL A 54 7.78 -3.91 -10.01
N ILE A 55 7.14 -3.67 -8.86
CA ILE A 55 6.89 -4.72 -7.86
C ILE A 55 5.93 -5.76 -8.41
N LEU A 56 4.81 -5.35 -9.01
CA LEU A 56 3.82 -6.28 -9.55
C LEU A 56 4.33 -7.04 -10.76
N PHE A 57 5.11 -6.40 -11.62
CA PHE A 57 5.75 -7.06 -12.74
C PHE A 57 6.78 -8.09 -12.25
N GLY A 58 7.56 -7.76 -11.22
CA GLY A 58 8.48 -8.70 -10.58
C GLY A 58 7.74 -9.91 -9.99
N LEU A 59 6.65 -9.68 -9.25
CA LEU A 59 5.82 -10.75 -8.69
C LEU A 59 5.21 -11.61 -9.81
N TRP A 60 4.72 -10.99 -10.88
CA TRP A 60 4.18 -11.70 -12.03
C TRP A 60 5.23 -12.62 -12.67
N GLN A 61 6.45 -12.12 -12.85
CA GLN A 61 7.56 -12.93 -13.39
C GLN A 61 7.94 -14.11 -12.47
N LEU A 62 7.94 -13.89 -11.15
CA LEU A 62 8.15 -14.96 -10.19
C LEU A 62 7.08 -16.04 -10.32
N LEU A 63 5.82 -15.68 -10.35
CA LEU A 63 4.69 -16.61 -10.52
C LEU A 63 4.69 -17.31 -11.87
N TRP A 64 5.27 -16.71 -12.89
CA TRP A 64 5.33 -17.30 -14.23
C TRP A 64 6.44 -18.35 -14.40
N HIS A 65 7.48 -18.27 -13.57
CA HIS A 65 8.64 -19.17 -13.65
C HIS A 65 8.76 -20.14 -12.47
N HIS A 66 7.89 -20.00 -11.48
CA HIS A 66 7.85 -20.86 -10.30
C HIS A 66 6.41 -21.21 -9.94
N ASP A 67 6.14 -22.52 -9.77
CA ASP A 67 4.83 -22.99 -9.34
C ASP A 67 4.68 -22.79 -7.84
N VAL A 68 3.55 -22.19 -7.45
CA VAL A 68 3.19 -22.02 -6.04
C VAL A 68 1.95 -22.83 -5.73
N THR A 69 2.13 -23.83 -4.88
CA THR A 69 1.04 -24.71 -4.45
C THR A 69 0.49 -24.26 -3.08
N PRO A 70 -0.77 -24.59 -2.75
CA PRO A 70 -1.33 -24.28 -1.42
C PRO A 70 -0.55 -24.91 -0.25
N SER A 71 0.21 -25.98 -0.50
CA SER A 71 1.05 -26.63 0.52
C SER A 71 2.35 -25.88 0.80
N GLU A 72 2.90 -25.20 -0.19
CA GLU A 72 4.15 -24.44 -0.08
C GLU A 72 3.89 -22.96 0.28
N GLY A 73 2.79 -22.43 -0.20
CA GLY A 73 2.35 -21.08 0.08
C GLY A 73 3.19 -19.98 -0.59
N PHE A 74 2.77 -18.74 -0.36
CA PHE A 74 3.42 -17.54 -0.89
C PHE A 74 4.92 -17.45 -0.56
N VAL A 75 5.32 -17.98 0.58
CA VAL A 75 6.72 -17.92 1.05
C VAL A 75 7.69 -18.67 0.14
N SER A 76 7.22 -19.67 -0.61
CA SER A 76 8.05 -20.44 -1.54
C SER A 76 8.66 -19.58 -2.66
N LEU A 77 8.02 -18.47 -3.02
CA LEU A 77 8.53 -17.49 -4.00
C LEU A 77 9.86 -16.87 -3.59
N PHE A 78 10.15 -16.83 -2.29
CA PHE A 78 11.41 -16.29 -1.76
C PHE A 78 12.47 -17.37 -1.50
N SER A 79 12.21 -18.60 -1.91
CA SER A 79 13.22 -19.66 -1.84
C SER A 79 14.39 -19.37 -2.77
N ALA A 80 15.57 -19.90 -2.43
CA ALA A 80 16.76 -19.68 -3.24
C ALA A 80 16.60 -20.24 -4.67
N ASP A 81 15.82 -21.31 -4.83
CA ASP A 81 15.59 -21.94 -6.14
C ASP A 81 14.60 -21.14 -6.98
N ALA A 82 13.52 -20.62 -6.38
CA ALA A 82 12.59 -19.72 -7.05
C ALA A 82 13.30 -18.44 -7.51
N MET A 83 14.12 -17.85 -6.66
CA MET A 83 14.87 -16.63 -6.99
C MET A 83 15.91 -16.87 -8.07
N LYS A 84 16.61 -18.01 -8.04
CA LYS A 84 17.59 -18.37 -9.10
C LYS A 84 16.89 -18.60 -10.44
N SER A 85 15.78 -19.33 -10.48
CA SER A 85 15.03 -19.56 -11.72
C SER A 85 14.43 -18.27 -12.27
N ALA A 86 13.90 -17.41 -11.41
CA ALA A 86 13.38 -16.11 -11.83
C ALA A 86 14.46 -15.18 -12.37
N VAL A 87 15.62 -15.07 -11.70
CA VAL A 87 16.73 -14.20 -12.15
C VAL A 87 17.40 -14.76 -13.41
N GLY A 88 17.59 -16.07 -13.50
CA GLY A 88 18.22 -16.72 -14.67
C GLY A 88 17.35 -16.76 -15.92
N GLN A 89 16.03 -16.65 -15.77
CA GLN A 89 15.05 -16.76 -16.86
C GLN A 89 14.18 -15.50 -17.00
N TYR A 90 14.54 -14.44 -16.29
CA TYR A 90 13.80 -13.20 -16.29
C TYR A 90 13.68 -12.66 -17.73
N LEU A 91 12.45 -12.41 -18.16
CA LEU A 91 12.11 -12.05 -19.55
C LEU A 91 12.28 -13.18 -20.59
N ASP A 92 12.59 -14.40 -20.22
CA ASP A 92 12.54 -15.54 -21.14
C ASP A 92 11.12 -16.14 -21.16
N PHE A 93 10.26 -15.52 -21.93
CA PHE A 93 8.85 -15.94 -22.06
C PHE A 93 8.68 -17.35 -22.66
N SER A 94 9.73 -17.90 -23.30
CA SER A 94 9.68 -19.25 -23.86
C SER A 94 9.69 -20.34 -22.78
N LYS A 95 10.21 -20.02 -21.60
CA LYS A 95 10.29 -20.90 -20.42
C LYS A 95 9.21 -20.62 -19.39
N ALA A 96 8.36 -19.63 -19.66
CA ALA A 96 7.23 -19.34 -18.80
C ALA A 96 6.22 -20.49 -18.85
N LYS A 97 5.61 -20.82 -17.72
CA LYS A 97 4.56 -21.84 -17.69
C LYS A 97 3.32 -21.35 -18.47
N PRO A 98 2.57 -22.26 -19.08
CA PRO A 98 1.46 -21.89 -19.97
C PRO A 98 0.29 -21.23 -19.24
N HIS A 99 0.11 -21.52 -17.95
CA HIS A 99 -1.01 -21.01 -17.16
C HIS A 99 -0.57 -20.65 -15.73
N ILE A 100 -1.08 -19.54 -15.22
CA ILE A 100 -1.02 -19.20 -13.80
C ILE A 100 -2.22 -19.86 -13.14
N SER A 101 -2.01 -20.56 -12.04
CA SER A 101 -3.08 -21.20 -11.28
C SER A 101 -4.01 -20.16 -10.64
N ALA A 102 -5.22 -20.56 -10.33
CA ALA A 102 -6.15 -19.69 -9.65
C ALA A 102 -5.69 -19.29 -8.23
N TYR A 103 -4.95 -20.18 -7.56
CA TYR A 103 -4.31 -19.86 -6.28
C TYR A 103 -3.25 -18.76 -6.42
N GLU A 104 -2.39 -18.86 -7.41
CA GLU A 104 -1.38 -17.82 -7.71
C GLU A 104 -2.00 -16.50 -8.14
N MET A 105 -3.10 -16.56 -8.88
CA MET A 105 -3.88 -15.37 -9.23
C MET A 105 -4.48 -14.72 -7.97
N GLY A 106 -4.94 -15.53 -7.02
CA GLY A 106 -5.38 -15.06 -5.69
C GLY A 106 -4.27 -14.34 -4.92
N ILE A 107 -3.05 -14.90 -4.93
CA ILE A 107 -1.86 -14.27 -4.35
C ILE A 107 -1.58 -12.91 -5.02
N PHE A 108 -1.49 -12.90 -6.36
CA PHE A 108 -1.19 -11.68 -7.12
C PHE A 108 -2.21 -10.57 -6.85
N PHE A 109 -3.49 -10.93 -6.89
CA PHE A 109 -4.58 -10.00 -6.66
C PHE A 109 -4.58 -9.46 -5.22
N SER A 110 -4.39 -10.33 -4.23
CA SER A 110 -4.31 -9.92 -2.83
C SER A 110 -3.11 -9.01 -2.57
N PHE A 111 -1.98 -9.33 -3.18
CA PHE A 111 -0.78 -8.50 -3.10
C PHE A 111 -1.03 -7.09 -3.66
N PHE A 112 -1.65 -7.00 -4.83
CA PHE A 112 -2.04 -5.72 -5.44
C PHE A 112 -2.98 -4.90 -4.54
N VAL A 113 -4.02 -5.53 -3.97
CA VAL A 113 -4.98 -4.85 -3.09
C VAL A 113 -4.30 -4.34 -1.81
N PHE A 114 -3.43 -5.14 -1.18
CA PHE A 114 -2.72 -4.71 0.02
C PHE A 114 -1.65 -3.64 -0.27
N MET A 115 -1.04 -3.61 -1.45
CA MET A 115 -0.21 -2.48 -1.87
C MET A 115 -1.03 -1.17 -1.90
N GLN A 116 -2.24 -1.20 -2.45
CA GLN A 116 -3.12 -0.03 -2.47
C GLN A 116 -3.60 0.35 -1.07
N PHE A 117 -3.92 -0.64 -0.23
CA PHE A 117 -4.27 -0.44 1.17
C PHE A 117 -3.17 0.33 1.92
N TRP A 118 -1.92 -0.08 1.79
CA TRP A 118 -0.79 0.63 2.40
C TRP A 118 -0.57 2.02 1.79
N ASN A 119 -0.82 2.17 0.49
CA ASN A 119 -0.72 3.47 -0.16
C ASN A 119 -1.79 4.47 0.30
N LEU A 120 -2.91 4.01 0.84
CA LEU A 120 -3.92 4.89 1.43
C LEU A 120 -3.35 5.71 2.59
N PHE A 121 -2.46 5.11 3.41
CA PHE A 121 -1.74 5.85 4.44
C PHE A 121 -0.81 6.91 3.84
N ASN A 122 -0.11 6.59 2.75
CA ASN A 122 0.71 7.57 2.05
C ASN A 122 -0.11 8.75 1.52
N ALA A 123 -1.32 8.50 1.05
CA ALA A 123 -2.24 9.52 0.59
C ALA A 123 -2.71 10.41 1.75
N LYS A 124 -3.04 9.79 2.91
CA LYS A 124 -3.42 10.52 4.13
C LYS A 124 -2.36 11.54 4.55
N TYR A 125 -1.08 11.15 4.53
CA TYR A 125 0.02 12.01 4.96
C TYR A 125 0.61 12.88 3.85
N PHE A 126 -0.05 12.93 2.68
CA PHE A 126 0.39 13.77 1.60
C PHE A 126 0.23 15.27 1.95
N ARG A 127 1.33 16.01 1.93
CA ARG A 127 1.38 17.45 2.26
C ARG A 127 1.04 17.80 3.72
N THR A 128 0.96 16.81 4.59
CA THR A 128 0.89 17.06 6.02
C THR A 128 2.29 17.10 6.62
N GLY A 129 2.48 17.82 7.72
CA GLY A 129 3.73 17.80 8.49
C GLY A 129 3.89 16.53 9.33
N ARG A 130 2.91 15.61 9.31
CA ARG A 130 2.85 14.38 10.12
C ARG A 130 3.27 13.14 9.31
N SER A 131 3.57 12.07 10.03
CA SER A 131 3.92 10.78 9.47
C SER A 131 3.17 9.64 10.17
N LEU A 132 3.06 8.48 9.50
CA LEU A 132 2.45 7.27 10.07
C LEU A 132 3.18 6.86 11.35
N ILE A 133 4.52 6.92 11.33
CA ILE A 133 5.34 6.54 12.50
C ILE A 133 5.04 7.47 13.68
N GLN A 134 4.91 8.78 13.45
CA GLN A 134 4.55 9.72 14.50
C GLN A 134 3.17 9.43 15.08
N ASP A 135 2.17 9.17 14.22
CA ASP A 135 0.84 8.80 14.67
C ASP A 135 0.84 7.49 15.47
N LEU A 136 1.60 6.47 15.04
CA LEU A 136 1.75 5.23 15.79
C LEU A 136 2.38 5.47 17.18
N VAL A 137 3.45 6.26 17.26
CA VAL A 137 4.08 6.62 18.53
C VAL A 137 3.11 7.37 19.44
N ASP A 138 2.35 8.32 18.89
CA ASP A 138 1.33 9.08 19.64
C ASP A 138 0.21 8.18 20.15
N ILE A 139 -0.21 7.18 19.37
CA ILE A 139 -1.20 6.17 19.77
C ILE A 139 -0.71 5.35 20.96
N PHE A 140 0.55 4.89 20.93
CA PHE A 140 1.12 4.14 22.06
C PHE A 140 1.29 5.01 23.30
N ARG A 141 1.56 6.31 23.13
CA ARG A 141 1.74 7.25 24.22
C ARG A 141 0.43 7.76 24.79
N ASN A 142 -0.57 7.96 23.95
CA ASN A 142 -1.89 8.46 24.34
C ASN A 142 -3.00 7.93 23.41
N ARG A 143 -3.84 7.01 23.92
CA ARG A 143 -4.93 6.40 23.15
C ARG A 143 -5.96 7.41 22.60
N GLN A 144 -6.10 8.60 23.22
CA GLN A 144 -6.99 9.66 22.72
C GLN A 144 -6.47 10.29 21.41
N ALA A 145 -5.20 10.15 21.09
CA ALA A 145 -4.62 10.61 19.83
C ALA A 145 -5.19 9.88 18.60
N VAL A 146 -5.63 8.63 18.76
CA VAL A 146 -6.28 7.85 17.69
C VAL A 146 -7.52 8.56 17.17
N ALA A 147 -8.37 9.02 18.06
CA ALA A 147 -9.63 9.69 17.70
C ALA A 147 -9.40 11.04 16.97
N LYS A 148 -8.26 11.69 17.21
CA LYS A 148 -7.87 12.92 16.51
C LYS A 148 -7.26 12.66 15.14
N SER A 149 -6.54 11.56 14.97
CA SER A 149 -5.79 11.27 13.72
C SER A 149 -6.60 10.47 12.70
N TYR A 150 -7.50 9.61 13.17
CA TYR A 150 -8.29 8.73 12.30
C TYR A 150 -9.78 8.93 12.55
N SER A 151 -10.52 9.27 11.49
CA SER A 151 -11.98 9.30 11.58
C SER A 151 -12.53 7.88 11.68
N LYS A 152 -13.72 7.72 12.27
CA LYS A 152 -14.43 6.44 12.28
C LYS A 152 -14.67 5.91 10.87
N GLY A 153 -14.95 6.81 9.92
CA GLY A 153 -15.13 6.46 8.51
C GLY A 153 -13.87 5.89 7.88
N PHE A 154 -12.70 6.47 8.15
CA PHE A 154 -11.42 5.95 7.66
C PHE A 154 -11.16 4.52 8.17
N ILE A 155 -11.33 4.31 9.48
CA ILE A 155 -11.14 2.97 10.09
C ILE A 155 -12.15 1.96 9.52
N ALA A 156 -13.43 2.35 9.38
CA ALA A 156 -14.46 1.47 8.83
C ALA A 156 -14.13 1.04 7.40
N VAL A 157 -13.69 1.96 6.55
CA VAL A 157 -13.29 1.65 5.17
C VAL A 157 -12.09 0.71 5.13
N MET A 158 -11.09 0.93 5.97
CA MET A 158 -9.94 0.05 6.07
C MET A 158 -10.33 -1.38 6.45
N LEU A 159 -11.24 -1.53 7.41
CA LEU A 159 -11.77 -2.84 7.80
C LEU A 159 -12.58 -3.47 6.65
N ILE A 160 -13.42 -2.70 5.98
CA ILE A 160 -14.22 -3.18 4.83
C ILE A 160 -13.31 -3.69 3.71
N ILE A 161 -12.25 -2.95 3.36
CA ILE A 161 -11.29 -3.36 2.33
C ILE A 161 -10.60 -4.66 2.75
N SER A 162 -10.08 -4.73 3.98
CA SER A 162 -9.33 -5.90 4.46
C SER A 162 -10.19 -7.14 4.56
N ILE A 163 -11.35 -7.03 5.20
CA ILE A 163 -12.28 -8.15 5.39
C ILE A 163 -12.90 -8.56 4.04
N GLY A 164 -13.30 -7.58 3.24
CA GLY A 164 -13.85 -7.82 1.90
C GLY A 164 -12.88 -8.56 1.00
N GLN A 165 -11.59 -8.19 1.03
CA GLN A 165 -10.56 -8.89 0.26
C GLN A 165 -10.40 -10.35 0.69
N ILE A 166 -10.35 -10.61 2.00
CA ILE A 166 -10.24 -11.97 2.53
C ILE A 166 -11.45 -12.80 2.12
N ILE A 167 -12.65 -12.24 2.24
CA ILE A 167 -13.89 -12.91 1.84
C ILE A 167 -13.88 -13.20 0.33
N LEU A 168 -13.59 -12.21 -0.51
CA LEU A 168 -13.63 -12.34 -1.97
C LEU A 168 -12.66 -13.40 -2.50
N VAL A 169 -11.47 -13.50 -1.93
CA VAL A 169 -10.46 -14.47 -2.38
C VAL A 169 -10.75 -15.87 -1.85
N ASN A 170 -11.33 -15.98 -0.63
CA ASN A 170 -11.61 -17.28 0.00
C ASN A 170 -13.02 -17.84 -0.31
N LEU A 171 -13.91 -17.03 -0.92
CA LEU A 171 -15.18 -17.54 -1.41
C LEU A 171 -14.95 -18.39 -2.66
N ASP A 172 -15.04 -19.69 -2.43
CA ASP A 172 -14.80 -20.74 -3.41
C ASP A 172 -15.66 -20.55 -4.69
N GLY A 173 -15.00 -20.52 -5.85
CA GLY A 173 -15.63 -20.62 -7.14
C GLY A 173 -16.36 -19.38 -7.70
N VAL A 174 -16.50 -18.30 -6.94
CA VAL A 174 -17.33 -17.15 -7.38
C VAL A 174 -16.57 -16.16 -8.26
N MET A 175 -15.29 -15.89 -7.96
CA MET A 175 -14.52 -14.89 -8.71
C MET A 175 -13.23 -15.41 -9.38
N PHE A 176 -12.56 -16.38 -8.79
CA PHE A 176 -11.25 -16.83 -9.26
C PHE A 176 -11.17 -18.32 -9.60
N ASN A 177 -12.24 -19.10 -9.41
CA ASN A 177 -12.25 -20.57 -9.56
C ASN A 177 -11.11 -21.25 -8.77
N GLY A 178 -10.69 -20.70 -7.64
CA GLY A 178 -9.43 -21.02 -7.04
C GLY A 178 -9.47 -21.58 -5.64
N ALA A 179 -8.35 -22.14 -5.25
CA ALA A 179 -8.11 -22.56 -3.88
C ALA A 179 -8.00 -21.34 -2.96
N PRO A 180 -8.61 -21.38 -1.76
CA PRO A 180 -8.49 -20.30 -0.78
C PRO A 180 -7.04 -20.12 -0.34
N LEU A 181 -6.63 -18.89 -0.08
CA LEU A 181 -5.32 -18.58 0.47
C LEU A 181 -5.24 -19.03 1.94
N THR A 182 -4.09 -19.54 2.33
CA THR A 182 -3.84 -19.95 3.72
C THR A 182 -3.67 -18.76 4.65
N ALA A 183 -3.83 -18.96 5.94
CA ALA A 183 -3.60 -17.90 6.93
C ALA A 183 -2.16 -17.37 6.89
N SER A 184 -1.19 -18.24 6.61
CA SER A 184 0.21 -17.86 6.44
C SER A 184 0.41 -16.95 5.23
N ASP A 185 -0.26 -17.21 4.09
CA ASP A 185 -0.17 -16.36 2.91
C ASP A 185 -0.64 -14.94 3.19
N TRP A 186 -1.76 -14.80 3.90
CA TRP A 186 -2.26 -13.49 4.31
C TRP A 186 -1.24 -12.71 5.15
N VAL A 187 -0.62 -13.38 6.12
CA VAL A 187 0.41 -12.75 6.96
C VAL A 187 1.61 -12.33 6.12
N TYR A 188 2.11 -13.20 5.25
CA TYR A 188 3.26 -12.88 4.40
C TYR A 188 2.94 -11.79 3.38
N ILE A 189 1.77 -11.80 2.75
CA ILE A 189 1.33 -10.76 1.81
C ILE A 189 1.25 -9.39 2.52
N ILE A 190 0.63 -9.34 3.71
CA ILE A 190 0.51 -8.11 4.49
C ILE A 190 1.89 -7.56 4.85
N ILE A 191 2.80 -8.43 5.32
CA ILE A 191 4.17 -8.02 5.69
C ILE A 191 4.97 -7.59 4.45
N ALA A 192 4.93 -8.36 3.36
CA ALA A 192 5.68 -8.08 2.15
C ALA A 192 5.24 -6.78 1.45
N THR A 193 3.98 -6.40 1.58
CA THR A 193 3.44 -5.15 1.02
C THR A 193 3.60 -3.94 1.94
N SER A 194 3.83 -4.14 3.23
CA SER A 194 3.93 -3.07 4.23
C SER A 194 5.03 -2.02 3.96
N PRO A 195 6.18 -2.33 3.32
CA PRO A 195 7.17 -1.33 2.95
C PRO A 195 6.62 -0.17 2.11
N ILE A 196 5.51 -0.38 1.39
CA ILE A 196 4.82 0.68 0.64
C ILE A 196 4.41 1.85 1.54
N ALA A 197 3.98 1.57 2.78
CA ALA A 197 3.64 2.62 3.75
C ALA A 197 4.88 3.17 4.47
N PHE A 198 5.76 2.28 4.93
CA PHE A 198 6.83 2.64 5.84
C PHE A 198 8.03 3.32 5.16
N VAL A 199 8.42 2.90 3.94
CA VAL A 199 9.58 3.49 3.26
C VAL A 199 9.36 4.99 2.94
N PRO A 200 8.25 5.42 2.32
CA PRO A 200 7.99 6.83 2.11
C PRO A 200 7.86 7.62 3.41
N ASP A 201 7.37 6.98 4.47
CA ASP A 201 7.17 7.60 5.76
C ASP A 201 8.51 7.85 6.49
N ILE A 202 9.43 6.90 6.42
CA ILE A 202 10.80 7.05 6.93
C ILE A 202 11.51 8.19 6.20
N ILE A 203 11.45 8.22 4.86
CA ILE A 203 12.04 9.28 4.06
C ILE A 203 11.48 10.66 4.46
N ARG A 204 10.17 10.75 4.63
CA ARG A 204 9.49 11.99 5.05
C ARG A 204 9.93 12.41 6.46
N THR A 205 10.00 11.47 7.39
CA THR A 205 10.43 11.73 8.77
C THR A 205 11.86 12.25 8.80
N ILE A 206 12.77 11.65 8.04
CA ILE A 206 14.17 12.11 7.92
C ILE A 206 14.21 13.52 7.31
N GLN A 207 13.48 13.77 6.24
CA GLN A 207 13.40 15.10 5.62
C GLN A 207 12.90 16.15 6.60
N ASN A 208 11.87 15.83 7.39
CA ASN A 208 11.33 16.74 8.41
C ASN A 208 12.33 17.04 9.53
N ILE A 209 13.15 16.07 9.92
CA ILE A 209 14.21 16.26 10.92
C ILE A 209 15.31 17.19 10.37
N ILE A 210 15.77 16.94 9.15
CA ILE A 210 16.82 17.73 8.50
C ILE A 210 16.34 19.16 8.21
N SER A 211 15.08 19.33 7.82
CA SER A 211 14.49 20.62 7.47
C SER A 211 14.07 21.48 8.66
N ARG A 212 14.12 20.95 9.89
CA ARG A 212 13.89 21.78 11.08
C ARG A 212 15.03 22.79 11.22
N PRO A 213 14.79 24.12 11.03
CA PRO A 213 15.81 25.10 11.30
C PRO A 213 16.16 24.97 12.78
N GLN A 214 17.46 24.89 13.10
CA GLN A 214 17.93 25.04 14.48
C GLN A 214 17.31 26.34 15.02
N ARG A 215 16.31 26.22 15.87
CA ARG A 215 15.77 27.34 16.61
C ARG A 215 16.90 27.79 17.49
N LYS A 216 17.66 28.79 17.03
CA LYS A 216 18.64 29.49 17.85
C LYS A 216 17.88 29.98 19.07
N GLU A 217 18.22 29.40 20.22
CA GLU A 217 17.92 30.00 21.50
C GLU A 217 18.56 31.38 21.51
N THR A 218 17.83 32.39 21.13
CA THR A 218 18.14 33.76 21.52
C THR A 218 17.55 33.95 22.91
N SER A 219 18.28 33.42 23.88
CA SER A 219 18.28 33.91 25.22
C SER A 219 18.73 35.39 25.15
N LYS A 220 17.85 36.31 25.41
CA LYS A 220 18.13 37.55 26.12
C LYS A 220 16.88 38.05 26.83
#